data_ba9833f003d9a907a8c45a56727c2784
#
_entry.id   ba9833f003d9a907a8c45a56727c2784
#
_cell.length_a   1.000
_cell.length_b   1.000
_cell.length_c   1.000
_cell.angle_alpha   90.00
_cell.angle_beta   90.00
_cell.angle_gamma   90.00
#
_symmetry.space_group_name_H-M   'P 1'
#
loop_
_entity.id
_entity.type
_entity.pdbx_description
1 polymer ?
#
loop_
_entity_poly.entity_id
_entity_poly.type
_entity_poly.pdbx_seq_one_letter_code
_entity_poly.pdbx_strand_id
1 'polypeptide(L)'
;MRNKIWLINNLVNHQIFNNIITVVIILQAAVLALETFSEFNNYISLFEYINAFVLSIFIIEAILKMVALYPYPYRYFKNGWNILDFTIIVVSLLPLTGGFTTVARLIRLLRVTRLTNRSREMSVMVTTIIKSLPSMINIFLLLSLLFFIYGIAGYHLFSTIDSEHWGTLPKSLITLFKILTLEGWVEIMGSVTDVNPLNGIFFVSFIIIGTFIVINIFVAIIVKKSEEAYKHIQQEFTQTVTENEILEELKAIKKTMENLEKRISRNREENIT
;
A
#
# COMPACT_ATOMS: atom_id res chain seq x y z
N MET A 1 27.60 22.40 15.92
CA MET A 1 26.65 21.30 15.66
C MET A 1 25.57 21.68 14.67
N ARG A 2 24.87 22.80 14.79
CA ARG A 2 23.73 23.21 13.92
C ARG A 2 24.05 23.25 12.42
N ASN A 3 25.24 23.72 12.02
CA ASN A 3 25.64 23.73 10.60
C ASN A 3 25.86 22.34 10.00
N LYS A 4 26.40 21.40 10.79
CA LYS A 4 26.58 19.99 10.31
C LYS A 4 25.24 19.26 10.10
N ILE A 5 24.27 19.51 10.98
CA ILE A 5 22.93 18.91 10.88
C ILE A 5 22.19 19.47 9.66
N TRP A 6 22.32 20.78 9.39
CA TRP A 6 21.75 21.39 8.19
C TRP A 6 22.33 20.78 6.91
N LEU A 7 23.65 20.53 6.85
CA LEU A 7 24.31 19.87 5.71
C LEU A 7 23.77 18.44 5.51
N ILE A 8 23.62 17.65 6.60
CA ILE A 8 23.08 16.29 6.52
C ILE A 8 21.62 16.31 6.06
N ASN A 9 20.81 17.23 6.57
CA ASN A 9 19.42 17.37 6.15
C ASN A 9 19.30 17.72 4.66
N ASN A 10 20.16 18.62 4.18
CA ASN A 10 20.19 18.98 2.76
C ASN A 10 20.64 17.81 1.88
N LEU A 11 21.63 17.04 2.32
CA LEU A 11 22.15 15.86 1.63
C LEU A 11 21.08 14.76 1.52
N VAL A 12 20.40 14.42 2.62
CA VAL A 12 19.38 13.35 2.65
C VAL A 12 18.14 13.70 1.82
N ASN A 13 17.80 15.00 1.75
CA ASN A 13 16.66 15.47 0.94
C ASN A 13 17.05 15.75 -0.52
N HIS A 14 18.34 15.66 -0.86
CA HIS A 14 18.79 15.92 -2.23
C HIS A 14 18.39 14.77 -3.18
N GLN A 15 17.94 15.14 -4.37
CA GLN A 15 17.46 14.16 -5.36
C GLN A 15 18.55 13.16 -5.80
N ILE A 16 19.81 13.60 -5.89
CA ILE A 16 20.94 12.74 -6.22
C ILE A 16 21.12 11.63 -5.18
N PHE A 17 21.03 11.95 -3.87
CA PHE A 17 21.12 10.96 -2.81
C PHE A 17 20.01 9.89 -2.95
N ASN A 18 18.78 10.34 -3.16
CA ASN A 18 17.65 9.44 -3.37
C ASN A 18 17.81 8.57 -4.63
N ASN A 19 18.32 9.14 -5.72
CA ASN A 19 18.58 8.40 -6.95
C ASN A 19 19.67 7.33 -6.76
N ILE A 20 20.75 7.65 -6.04
CA ILE A 20 21.83 6.68 -5.71
C ILE A 20 21.24 5.50 -4.94
N ILE A 21 20.46 5.76 -3.89
CA ILE A 21 19.84 4.69 -3.12
C ILE A 21 18.88 3.87 -3.98
N THR A 22 18.14 4.51 -4.89
CA THR A 22 17.25 3.80 -5.83
C THR A 22 18.05 2.86 -6.75
N VAL A 23 19.16 3.32 -7.30
CA VAL A 23 20.05 2.48 -8.11
C VAL A 23 20.60 1.31 -7.30
N VAL A 24 21.01 1.53 -6.06
CA VAL A 24 21.46 0.46 -5.15
C VAL A 24 20.36 -0.59 -4.93
N ILE A 25 19.11 -0.18 -4.76
CA ILE A 25 17.99 -1.12 -4.60
C ILE A 25 17.76 -1.93 -5.88
N ILE A 26 17.83 -1.28 -7.04
CA ILE A 26 17.66 -1.95 -8.35
C ILE A 26 18.79 -2.96 -8.57
N LEU A 27 20.04 -2.58 -8.31
CA LEU A 27 21.18 -3.50 -8.41
C LEU A 27 21.04 -4.67 -7.45
N GLN A 28 20.58 -4.42 -6.22
CA GLN A 28 20.27 -5.47 -5.24
C GLN A 28 19.20 -6.42 -5.75
N ALA A 29 18.14 -5.91 -6.37
CA ALA A 29 17.08 -6.74 -6.95
C ALA A 29 17.63 -7.64 -8.08
N ALA A 30 18.51 -7.10 -8.92
CA ALA A 30 19.18 -7.88 -9.96
C ALA A 30 20.08 -9.00 -9.38
N VAL A 31 20.85 -8.69 -8.33
CA VAL A 31 21.69 -9.70 -7.63
C VAL A 31 20.80 -10.81 -7.04
N LEU A 32 19.71 -10.46 -6.37
CA LEU A 32 18.77 -11.43 -5.81
C LEU A 32 18.11 -12.30 -6.88
N ALA A 33 17.85 -11.74 -8.07
CA ALA A 33 17.37 -12.50 -9.21
C ALA A 33 18.44 -13.46 -9.72
N LEU A 34 19.70 -13.03 -9.84
CA LEU A 34 20.81 -13.89 -10.27
C LEU A 34 21.07 -15.05 -9.28
N GLU A 35 20.87 -14.85 -7.98
CA GLU A 35 20.96 -15.91 -6.96
C GLU A 35 19.98 -17.08 -7.19
N THR A 36 18.93 -16.89 -8.00
CA THR A 36 17.96 -17.96 -8.29
C THR A 36 18.41 -18.92 -9.38
N PHE A 37 19.42 -18.56 -10.17
CA PHE A 37 19.92 -19.40 -11.26
C PHE A 37 21.02 -20.32 -10.77
N SER A 38 20.92 -21.61 -11.06
CA SER A 38 21.89 -22.64 -10.65
C SER A 38 23.30 -22.42 -11.23
N GLU A 39 23.39 -21.74 -12.37
CA GLU A 39 24.66 -21.41 -13.06
C GLU A 39 25.56 -20.49 -12.22
N PHE A 40 24.98 -19.70 -11.32
CA PHE A 40 25.69 -18.75 -10.45
C PHE A 40 26.00 -19.29 -9.06
N ASN A 41 25.74 -20.59 -8.79
CA ASN A 41 26.03 -21.20 -7.48
C ASN A 41 27.50 -21.04 -7.04
N ASN A 42 28.42 -20.97 -7.98
CA ASN A 42 29.85 -20.76 -7.68
C ASN A 42 30.14 -19.35 -7.12
N TYR A 43 29.22 -18.40 -7.26
CA TYR A 43 29.36 -17.01 -6.83
C TYR A 43 28.59 -16.68 -5.56
N ILE A 44 28.06 -17.67 -4.83
CA ILE A 44 27.26 -17.47 -3.62
C ILE A 44 27.99 -16.58 -2.60
N SER A 45 29.27 -16.83 -2.36
CA SER A 45 30.08 -16.02 -1.44
C SER A 45 30.17 -14.55 -1.87
N LEU A 46 30.31 -14.31 -3.18
CA LEU A 46 30.32 -12.95 -3.74
C LEU A 46 28.96 -12.25 -3.50
N PHE A 47 27.87 -12.96 -3.73
CA PHE A 47 26.51 -12.43 -3.48
C PHE A 47 26.29 -12.12 -2.00
N GLU A 48 26.80 -12.94 -1.08
CA GLU A 48 26.75 -12.65 0.35
C GLU A 48 27.49 -11.37 0.72
N TYR A 49 28.69 -11.13 0.15
CA TYR A 49 29.43 -9.89 0.36
C TYR A 49 28.67 -8.67 -0.19
N ILE A 50 28.10 -8.79 -1.41
CA ILE A 50 27.29 -7.72 -2.01
C ILE A 50 26.05 -7.43 -1.13
N ASN A 51 25.37 -8.47 -0.65
CA ASN A 51 24.20 -8.36 0.21
C ASN A 51 24.54 -7.65 1.54
N ALA A 52 25.69 -7.98 2.16
CA ALA A 52 26.16 -7.34 3.37
C ALA A 52 26.55 -5.87 3.13
N PHE A 53 27.23 -5.58 2.01
CA PHE A 53 27.60 -4.23 1.63
C PHE A 53 26.38 -3.35 1.41
N VAL A 54 25.40 -3.82 0.66
CA VAL A 54 24.14 -3.08 0.42
C VAL A 54 23.36 -2.87 1.72
N LEU A 55 23.31 -3.87 2.62
CA LEU A 55 22.70 -3.70 3.94
C LEU A 55 23.40 -2.59 4.73
N SER A 56 24.72 -2.51 4.67
CA SER A 56 25.50 -1.45 5.33
C SER A 56 25.13 -0.05 4.80
N ILE A 57 24.94 0.07 3.48
CA ILE A 57 24.46 1.33 2.87
C ILE A 57 23.08 1.71 3.43
N PHE A 58 22.16 0.77 3.55
CA PHE A 58 20.82 1.02 4.08
C PHE A 58 20.82 1.41 5.55
N ILE A 59 21.70 0.81 6.36
CA ILE A 59 21.89 1.20 7.76
C ILE A 59 22.40 2.65 7.84
N ILE A 60 23.38 2.99 7.03
CA ILE A 60 23.93 4.36 6.98
C ILE A 60 22.85 5.34 6.53
N GLU A 61 22.06 5.01 5.51
CA GLU A 61 20.92 5.83 5.06
C GLU A 61 19.94 6.09 6.22
N ALA A 62 19.53 5.05 6.94
CA ALA A 62 18.58 5.17 8.05
C ALA A 62 19.16 6.05 9.18
N ILE A 63 20.42 5.86 9.52
CA ILE A 63 21.11 6.69 10.52
C ILE A 63 21.16 8.15 10.07
N LEU A 64 21.54 8.43 8.84
CA LEU A 64 21.59 9.78 8.29
C LEU A 64 20.21 10.46 8.32
N LYS A 65 19.13 9.75 7.97
CA LYS A 65 17.76 10.23 8.05
C LYS A 65 17.34 10.55 9.50
N MET A 66 17.74 9.73 10.47
CA MET A 66 17.47 9.99 11.89
C MET A 66 18.25 11.20 12.40
N VAL A 67 19.54 11.32 12.03
CA VAL A 67 20.38 12.46 12.41
C VAL A 67 19.89 13.76 11.78
N ALA A 68 19.39 13.72 10.55
CA ALA A 68 18.80 14.88 9.88
C ALA A 68 17.60 15.47 10.63
N LEU A 69 16.88 14.63 11.40
CA LEU A 69 15.72 15.03 12.21
C LEU A 69 16.10 15.50 13.64
N TYR A 70 17.39 15.64 13.97
CA TYR A 70 17.80 16.15 15.28
C TYR A 70 17.21 17.57 15.53
N PRO A 71 16.70 17.92 16.74
CA PRO A 71 16.82 17.17 18.00
C PRO A 71 15.73 16.09 18.24
N TYR A 72 14.85 15.83 17.29
CA TYR A 72 13.72 14.91 17.46
C TYR A 72 13.81 13.69 16.55
N PRO A 73 14.79 12.76 16.72
CA PRO A 73 14.97 11.60 15.84
C PRO A 73 13.77 10.65 15.84
N TYR A 74 12.94 10.65 16.89
CA TYR A 74 11.70 9.86 16.97
C TYR A 74 10.69 10.24 15.88
N ARG A 75 10.78 11.43 15.27
CA ARG A 75 9.95 11.84 14.14
C ARG A 75 10.17 10.96 12.91
N TYR A 76 11.31 10.28 12.83
CA TYR A 76 11.55 9.28 11.77
C TYR A 76 10.46 8.21 11.75
N PHE A 77 10.05 7.73 12.93
CA PHE A 77 9.02 6.69 13.10
C PHE A 77 7.57 7.21 12.97
N LYS A 78 7.35 8.50 12.71
CA LYS A 78 6.03 9.02 12.38
C LYS A 78 5.64 8.78 10.91
N ASN A 79 6.61 8.49 10.06
CA ASN A 79 6.38 8.16 8.65
C ASN A 79 6.35 6.64 8.48
N GLY A 80 5.22 6.11 8.00
CA GLY A 80 5.05 4.66 7.78
C GLY A 80 6.08 4.05 6.84
N TRP A 81 6.53 4.79 5.83
CA TRP A 81 7.59 4.34 4.92
C TRP A 81 8.94 4.19 5.62
N ASN A 82 9.28 5.09 6.52
CA ASN A 82 10.49 4.98 7.30
C ASN A 82 10.43 3.81 8.31
N ILE A 83 9.24 3.54 8.87
CA ILE A 83 9.04 2.37 9.73
C ILE A 83 9.28 1.09 8.92
N LEU A 84 8.73 1.00 7.71
CA LEU A 84 8.93 -0.14 6.81
C LEU A 84 10.41 -0.31 6.49
N ASP A 85 11.11 0.77 6.07
CA ASP A 85 12.55 0.76 5.80
C ASP A 85 13.35 0.25 7.01
N PHE A 86 13.04 0.74 8.22
CA PHE A 86 13.71 0.35 9.45
C PHE A 86 13.43 -1.11 9.82
N THR A 87 12.17 -1.55 9.71
CA THR A 87 11.77 -2.93 9.99
C THR A 87 12.52 -3.91 9.08
N ILE A 88 12.63 -3.61 7.78
CA ILE A 88 13.38 -4.45 6.83
C ILE A 88 14.86 -4.56 7.24
N ILE A 89 15.48 -3.45 7.69
CA ILE A 89 16.86 -3.45 8.16
C ILE A 89 17.00 -4.34 9.41
N VAL A 90 16.16 -4.13 10.44
CA VAL A 90 16.22 -4.88 11.70
C VAL A 90 16.02 -6.36 11.45
N VAL A 91 15.00 -6.74 10.69
CA VAL A 91 14.72 -8.16 10.38
C VAL A 91 15.86 -8.78 9.54
N SER A 92 16.53 -7.99 8.68
CA SER A 92 17.70 -8.44 7.93
C SER A 92 18.95 -8.65 8.78
N LEU A 93 19.02 -8.08 9.98
CA LEU A 93 20.13 -8.25 10.91
C LEU A 93 19.93 -9.45 11.85
N LEU A 94 18.73 -10.03 11.90
CA LEU A 94 18.48 -11.19 12.74
C LEU A 94 19.27 -12.41 12.23
N PRO A 95 20.00 -13.10 13.11
CA PRO A 95 20.75 -14.31 12.76
C PRO A 95 19.78 -15.47 12.60
N LEU A 96 19.14 -15.57 11.45
CA LEU A 96 18.24 -16.68 11.12
C LEU A 96 19.07 -17.86 10.61
N THR A 97 19.35 -18.83 11.48
CA THR A 97 20.13 -20.04 11.21
C THR A 97 19.24 -21.28 11.21
N GLY A 98 19.75 -22.39 10.67
CA GLY A 98 19.04 -23.67 10.65
C GLY A 98 17.82 -23.70 9.75
N GLY A 99 16.67 -24.18 10.22
CA GLY A 99 15.42 -24.30 9.46
C GLY A 99 14.83 -22.99 8.94
N PHE A 100 15.32 -21.85 9.42
CA PHE A 100 14.86 -20.51 9.04
C PHE A 100 15.66 -19.88 7.88
N THR A 101 16.59 -20.60 7.26
CA THR A 101 17.43 -20.08 6.17
C THR A 101 16.57 -19.63 4.96
N THR A 102 15.50 -20.34 4.66
CA THR A 102 14.55 -19.97 3.60
C THR A 102 13.83 -18.66 3.93
N VAL A 103 13.42 -18.50 5.20
CA VAL A 103 12.79 -17.27 5.67
C VAL A 103 13.77 -16.09 5.59
N ALA A 104 15.04 -16.29 5.91
CA ALA A 104 16.08 -15.28 5.77
C ALA A 104 16.23 -14.80 4.31
N ARG A 105 16.15 -15.72 3.35
CA ARG A 105 16.16 -15.38 1.92
C ARG A 105 14.92 -14.54 1.54
N LEU A 106 13.73 -14.95 1.99
CA LEU A 106 12.50 -14.19 1.72
C LEU A 106 12.55 -12.77 2.31
N ILE A 107 13.11 -12.60 3.51
CA ILE A 107 13.30 -11.29 4.13
C ILE A 107 14.21 -10.40 3.29
N ARG A 108 15.26 -10.96 2.66
CA ARG A 108 16.12 -10.20 1.74
C ARG A 108 15.32 -9.64 0.55
N LEU A 109 14.32 -10.39 0.03
CA LEU A 109 13.46 -9.93 -1.07
C LEU A 109 12.60 -8.72 -0.66
N LEU A 110 12.21 -8.62 0.62
CA LEU A 110 11.43 -7.45 1.11
C LEU A 110 12.18 -6.12 0.94
N ARG A 111 13.51 -6.14 0.78
CA ARG A 111 14.30 -4.93 0.51
C ARG A 111 13.88 -4.25 -0.80
N VAL A 112 13.43 -5.03 -1.79
CA VAL A 112 12.97 -4.51 -3.09
C VAL A 112 11.69 -3.67 -2.93
N THR A 113 10.85 -3.97 -1.92
CA THR A 113 9.64 -3.18 -1.64
C THR A 113 9.93 -1.73 -1.31
N ARG A 114 11.18 -1.40 -0.93
CA ARG A 114 11.64 -0.02 -0.70
C ARG A 114 11.56 0.85 -1.97
N LEU A 115 11.55 0.25 -3.17
CA LEU A 115 11.31 0.97 -4.43
C LEU A 115 9.97 1.70 -4.44
N THR A 116 8.96 1.15 -3.75
CA THR A 116 7.63 1.76 -3.65
C THR A 116 7.67 3.16 -3.05
N ASN A 117 8.57 3.38 -2.07
CA ASN A 117 8.75 4.69 -1.44
C ASN A 117 9.53 5.68 -2.31
N ARG A 118 10.24 5.21 -3.34
CA ARG A 118 11.07 6.05 -4.22
C ARG A 118 10.30 6.70 -5.35
N SER A 119 9.19 6.10 -5.79
CA SER A 119 8.26 6.71 -6.74
C SER A 119 7.08 7.32 -5.99
N ARG A 120 6.82 8.61 -6.24
CA ARG A 120 5.67 9.32 -5.66
C ARG A 120 4.35 8.64 -6.05
N GLU A 121 4.23 8.23 -7.30
CA GLU A 121 3.02 7.58 -7.83
C GLU A 121 2.79 6.24 -7.15
N MET A 122 3.81 5.38 -7.06
CA MET A 122 3.71 4.09 -6.36
C MET A 122 3.40 4.28 -4.88
N SER A 123 4.05 5.23 -4.22
CA SER A 123 3.80 5.56 -2.81
C SER A 123 2.36 5.99 -2.57
N VAL A 124 1.80 6.84 -3.45
CA VAL A 124 0.40 7.27 -3.38
C VAL A 124 -0.54 6.09 -3.61
N MET A 125 -0.28 5.25 -4.63
CA MET A 125 -1.10 4.07 -4.91
C MET A 125 -1.16 3.12 -3.71
N VAL A 126 0.01 2.72 -3.17
CA VAL A 126 0.08 1.81 -2.03
C VAL A 126 -0.56 2.42 -0.78
N THR A 127 -0.30 3.71 -0.50
CA THR A 127 -0.92 4.41 0.62
C THR A 127 -2.44 4.46 0.48
N THR A 128 -2.96 4.66 -0.72
CA THR A 128 -4.40 4.67 -0.99
C THR A 128 -5.01 3.29 -0.76
N ILE A 129 -4.34 2.22 -1.21
CA ILE A 129 -4.78 0.84 -0.97
C ILE A 129 -4.82 0.57 0.53
N ILE A 130 -3.74 0.85 1.26
CA ILE A 130 -3.66 0.61 2.71
C ILE A 130 -4.74 1.41 3.46
N LYS A 131 -4.97 2.67 3.10
CA LYS A 131 -6.01 3.51 3.71
C LYS A 131 -7.43 3.04 3.42
N SER A 132 -7.66 2.30 2.34
CA SER A 132 -8.98 1.73 2.02
C SER A 132 -9.27 0.42 2.77
N LEU A 133 -8.24 -0.32 3.24
CA LEU A 133 -8.42 -1.59 3.95
C LEU A 133 -9.35 -1.52 5.18
N PRO A 134 -9.25 -0.50 6.08
CA PRO A 134 -10.11 -0.44 7.25
C PRO A 134 -11.60 -0.37 6.92
N SER A 135 -11.96 0.24 5.79
CA SER A 135 -13.37 0.30 5.37
C SER A 135 -13.92 -1.04 4.88
N MET A 136 -13.04 -2.01 4.59
CA MET A 136 -13.42 -3.33 4.08
C MET A 136 -13.40 -4.41 5.17
N ILE A 137 -12.96 -4.09 6.40
CA ILE A 137 -12.76 -5.09 7.47
C ILE A 137 -14.04 -5.87 7.80
N ASN A 138 -15.20 -5.21 7.82
CA ASN A 138 -16.47 -5.86 8.13
C ASN A 138 -16.84 -6.90 7.08
N ILE A 139 -16.49 -6.65 5.82
CA ILE A 139 -16.76 -7.57 4.71
C ILE A 139 -15.81 -8.76 4.79
N PHE A 140 -14.52 -8.53 5.09
CA PHE A 140 -13.56 -9.61 5.33
C PHE A 140 -13.97 -10.48 6.52
N LEU A 141 -14.50 -9.89 7.60
CA LEU A 141 -15.02 -10.64 8.74
C LEU A 141 -16.22 -11.51 8.34
N LEU A 142 -17.15 -10.97 7.55
CA LEU A 142 -18.30 -11.75 7.06
C LEU A 142 -17.83 -12.91 6.17
N LEU A 143 -16.90 -12.66 5.25
CA LEU A 143 -16.32 -13.69 4.40
C LEU A 143 -15.58 -14.76 5.22
N SER A 144 -14.80 -14.34 6.22
CA SER A 144 -14.10 -15.27 7.12
C SER A 144 -15.07 -16.14 7.92
N LEU A 145 -16.19 -15.57 8.36
CA LEU A 145 -17.24 -16.33 9.05
C LEU A 145 -17.87 -17.36 8.10
N LEU A 146 -18.15 -16.97 6.86
CA LEU A 146 -18.66 -17.91 5.83
C LEU A 146 -17.69 -19.07 5.63
N PHE A 147 -16.41 -18.78 5.44
CA PHE A 147 -15.35 -19.79 5.28
C PHE A 147 -15.26 -20.72 6.48
N PHE A 148 -15.35 -20.18 7.68
CA PHE A 148 -15.28 -20.95 8.91
C PHE A 148 -16.48 -21.92 9.02
N ILE A 149 -17.70 -21.43 8.81
CA ILE A 149 -18.92 -22.25 8.89
C ILE A 149 -18.88 -23.36 7.83
N TYR A 150 -18.63 -23.00 6.57
CA TYR A 150 -18.57 -23.98 5.48
C TYR A 150 -17.34 -24.90 5.60
N GLY A 151 -16.23 -24.40 6.15
CA GLY A 151 -15.03 -25.21 6.40
C GLY A 151 -15.28 -26.34 7.40
N ILE A 152 -15.95 -26.03 8.51
CA ILE A 152 -16.35 -27.04 9.51
C ILE A 152 -17.42 -27.97 8.93
N ALA A 153 -18.42 -27.44 8.26
CA ALA A 153 -19.47 -28.24 7.64
C ALA A 153 -18.87 -29.19 6.59
N GLY A 154 -18.01 -28.70 5.71
CA GLY A 154 -17.32 -29.51 4.70
C GLY A 154 -16.46 -30.60 5.28
N TYR A 155 -15.69 -30.31 6.36
CA TYR A 155 -14.97 -31.31 7.11
C TYR A 155 -15.88 -32.43 7.63
N HIS A 156 -16.97 -32.09 8.29
CA HIS A 156 -17.89 -33.09 8.85
C HIS A 156 -18.64 -33.90 7.81
N LEU A 157 -18.99 -33.28 6.68
CA LEU A 157 -19.76 -33.95 5.62
C LEU A 157 -18.87 -34.81 4.72
N PHE A 158 -17.63 -34.37 4.43
CA PHE A 158 -16.87 -34.93 3.31
C PHE A 158 -15.51 -35.51 3.69
N SER A 159 -15.03 -35.37 4.94
CA SER A 159 -13.69 -35.84 5.34
C SER A 159 -13.45 -37.33 5.15
N THR A 160 -14.51 -38.15 5.23
CA THR A 160 -14.46 -39.61 5.00
C THR A 160 -14.55 -40.00 3.54
N ILE A 161 -15.14 -39.12 2.69
CA ILE A 161 -15.35 -39.37 1.25
C ILE A 161 -14.10 -38.89 0.49
N ASP A 162 -13.65 -37.65 0.80
CA ASP A 162 -12.53 -36.98 0.13
C ASP A 162 -11.62 -36.31 1.19
N SER A 163 -10.74 -37.11 1.78
CA SER A 163 -9.80 -36.65 2.83
C SER A 163 -8.69 -35.76 2.27
N GLU A 164 -8.47 -35.73 0.97
CA GLU A 164 -7.51 -34.86 0.32
C GLU A 164 -7.94 -33.40 0.44
N HIS A 165 -9.20 -33.12 0.14
CA HIS A 165 -9.78 -31.78 0.15
C HIS A 165 -10.37 -31.39 1.51
N TRP A 166 -10.97 -32.35 2.24
CA TRP A 166 -11.79 -32.08 3.44
C TRP A 166 -11.28 -32.73 4.72
N GLY A 167 -10.12 -33.42 4.70
CA GLY A 167 -9.62 -34.20 5.82
C GLY A 167 -9.19 -33.40 7.06
N THR A 168 -9.04 -32.07 6.97
CA THR A 168 -8.77 -31.18 8.08
C THR A 168 -9.33 -29.78 7.80
N LEU A 169 -9.59 -28.98 8.85
CA LEU A 169 -10.07 -27.60 8.68
C LEU A 169 -9.17 -26.75 7.75
N PRO A 170 -7.83 -26.75 7.86
CA PRO A 170 -6.98 -26.01 6.92
C PRO A 170 -7.16 -26.47 5.46
N LYS A 171 -7.28 -27.78 5.21
CA LYS A 171 -7.55 -28.29 3.86
C LYS A 171 -8.90 -27.81 3.36
N SER A 172 -9.95 -27.91 4.19
CA SER A 172 -11.29 -27.42 3.85
C SER A 172 -11.29 -25.93 3.50
N LEU A 173 -10.57 -25.10 4.24
CA LEU A 173 -10.45 -23.66 3.95
C LEU A 173 -9.75 -23.39 2.61
N ILE A 174 -8.68 -24.13 2.30
CA ILE A 174 -7.99 -24.01 1.00
C ILE A 174 -8.93 -24.47 -0.13
N THR A 175 -9.67 -25.55 0.09
CA THR A 175 -10.65 -26.07 -0.87
C THR A 175 -11.77 -25.06 -1.13
N LEU A 176 -12.32 -24.46 -0.08
CA LEU A 176 -13.31 -23.39 -0.21
C LEU A 176 -12.76 -22.17 -0.95
N PHE A 177 -11.47 -21.83 -0.73
CA PHE A 177 -10.84 -20.76 -1.49
C PHE A 177 -10.77 -21.08 -2.99
N LYS A 178 -10.40 -22.32 -3.37
CA LYS A 178 -10.45 -22.78 -4.76
C LYS A 178 -11.87 -22.68 -5.33
N ILE A 179 -12.87 -23.14 -4.59
CA ILE A 179 -14.28 -23.09 -4.99
C ILE A 179 -14.75 -21.63 -5.17
N LEU A 180 -14.37 -20.72 -4.27
CA LEU A 180 -14.72 -19.29 -4.37
C LEU A 180 -14.11 -18.62 -5.61
N THR A 181 -12.89 -19.02 -5.97
CA THR A 181 -12.22 -18.54 -7.18
C THR A 181 -12.64 -19.29 -8.44
N LEU A 182 -13.58 -20.22 -8.32
CA LEU A 182 -14.10 -21.09 -9.39
C LEU A 182 -13.02 -21.97 -10.01
N GLU A 183 -11.95 -22.29 -9.28
CA GLU A 183 -10.86 -23.13 -9.73
C GLU A 183 -11.14 -24.61 -9.37
N GLY A 184 -11.31 -25.46 -10.37
CA GLY A 184 -11.48 -26.89 -10.18
C GLY A 184 -12.71 -27.33 -9.36
N TRP A 185 -13.65 -26.42 -9.10
CA TRP A 185 -14.79 -26.68 -8.20
C TRP A 185 -15.69 -27.82 -8.69
N VAL A 186 -15.79 -28.03 -10.00
CA VAL A 186 -16.61 -29.09 -10.59
C VAL A 186 -16.02 -30.48 -10.26
N GLU A 187 -14.69 -30.61 -10.33
CA GLU A 187 -14.00 -31.86 -10.00
C GLU A 187 -14.12 -32.17 -8.50
N ILE A 188 -13.91 -31.15 -7.65
CA ILE A 188 -14.05 -31.26 -6.19
C ILE A 188 -15.49 -31.60 -5.80
N MET A 189 -16.48 -31.03 -6.47
CA MET A 189 -17.88 -31.36 -6.27
C MET A 189 -18.17 -32.81 -6.76
N GLY A 190 -17.61 -33.18 -7.90
CA GLY A 190 -17.79 -34.52 -8.49
C GLY A 190 -17.39 -35.62 -7.52
N SER A 191 -16.24 -35.52 -6.87
CA SER A 191 -15.73 -36.53 -5.91
C SER A 191 -16.72 -36.88 -4.79
N VAL A 192 -17.57 -35.94 -4.38
CA VAL A 192 -18.57 -36.15 -3.32
C VAL A 192 -20.00 -36.34 -3.82
N THR A 193 -20.33 -35.80 -5.00
CA THR A 193 -21.67 -35.97 -5.59
C THR A 193 -21.86 -37.37 -6.22
N ASP A 194 -20.79 -38.05 -6.61
CA ASP A 194 -20.84 -39.45 -7.05
C ASP A 194 -21.32 -40.37 -5.93
N VAL A 195 -21.08 -40.01 -4.67
CA VAL A 195 -21.60 -40.74 -3.51
C VAL A 195 -23.06 -40.37 -3.19
N ASN A 196 -23.36 -39.06 -3.20
CA ASN A 196 -24.71 -38.54 -2.98
C ASN A 196 -24.92 -37.24 -3.76
N PRO A 197 -25.82 -37.19 -4.75
CA PRO A 197 -26.11 -36.00 -5.56
C PRO A 197 -26.52 -34.76 -4.72
N LEU A 198 -27.14 -34.95 -3.54
CA LEU A 198 -27.56 -33.86 -2.65
C LEU A 198 -26.36 -33.06 -2.08
N ASN A 199 -25.18 -33.66 -2.07
CA ASN A 199 -23.96 -32.96 -1.66
C ASN A 199 -23.65 -31.73 -2.55
N GLY A 200 -24.14 -31.72 -3.80
CA GLY A 200 -24.00 -30.57 -4.70
C GLY A 200 -24.63 -29.27 -4.17
N ILE A 201 -25.68 -29.40 -3.31
CA ILE A 201 -26.33 -28.22 -2.70
C ILE A 201 -25.34 -27.41 -1.85
N PHE A 202 -24.41 -28.08 -1.15
CA PHE A 202 -23.37 -27.44 -0.36
C PHE A 202 -22.51 -26.53 -1.24
N PHE A 203 -22.04 -27.01 -2.38
CA PHE A 203 -21.17 -26.24 -3.29
C PHE A 203 -21.92 -25.08 -3.92
N VAL A 204 -23.10 -25.33 -4.45
CA VAL A 204 -23.94 -24.31 -5.09
C VAL A 204 -24.29 -23.20 -4.09
N SER A 205 -24.69 -23.56 -2.87
CA SER A 205 -25.02 -22.57 -1.84
C SER A 205 -23.79 -21.73 -1.44
N PHE A 206 -22.62 -22.36 -1.28
CA PHE A 206 -21.38 -21.63 -0.98
C PHE A 206 -21.00 -20.66 -2.09
N ILE A 207 -21.05 -21.11 -3.36
CA ILE A 207 -20.72 -20.26 -4.52
C ILE A 207 -21.69 -19.07 -4.60
N ILE A 208 -23.00 -19.29 -4.47
CA ILE A 208 -24.00 -18.22 -4.54
C ILE A 208 -23.75 -17.18 -3.43
N ILE A 209 -23.60 -17.62 -2.18
CA ILE A 209 -23.42 -16.73 -1.04
C ILE A 209 -22.05 -16.03 -1.12
N GLY A 210 -20.98 -16.78 -1.42
CA GLY A 210 -19.64 -16.25 -1.53
C GLY A 210 -19.51 -15.23 -2.66
N THR A 211 -20.05 -15.54 -3.84
CA THR A 211 -20.07 -14.61 -5.00
C THR A 211 -20.87 -13.36 -4.68
N PHE A 212 -22.03 -13.49 -4.01
CA PHE A 212 -22.83 -12.34 -3.59
C PHE A 212 -22.05 -11.42 -2.64
N ILE A 213 -21.31 -11.97 -1.67
CA ILE A 213 -20.46 -11.20 -0.76
C ILE A 213 -19.35 -10.49 -1.54
N VAL A 214 -18.66 -11.21 -2.46
CA VAL A 214 -17.57 -10.64 -3.27
C VAL A 214 -18.08 -9.52 -4.18
N ILE A 215 -19.20 -9.71 -4.87
CA ILE A 215 -19.79 -8.66 -5.71
C ILE A 215 -20.13 -7.42 -4.89
N ASN A 216 -20.69 -7.59 -3.70
CA ASN A 216 -21.00 -6.46 -2.82
C ASN A 216 -19.75 -5.68 -2.38
N ILE A 217 -18.59 -6.35 -2.24
CA ILE A 217 -17.30 -5.67 -2.01
C ILE A 217 -16.98 -4.73 -3.19
N PHE A 218 -17.07 -5.23 -4.42
CA PHE A 218 -16.78 -4.44 -5.61
C PHE A 218 -17.73 -3.24 -5.74
N VAL A 219 -19.02 -3.47 -5.53
CA VAL A 219 -20.04 -2.40 -5.58
C VAL A 219 -19.73 -1.33 -4.52
N ALA A 220 -19.45 -1.73 -3.27
CA ALA A 220 -19.11 -0.80 -2.20
C ALA A 220 -17.86 0.04 -2.50
N ILE A 221 -16.82 -0.56 -3.12
CA ILE A 221 -15.61 0.16 -3.54
C ILE A 221 -15.93 1.17 -4.63
N ILE A 222 -16.70 0.75 -5.66
CA ILE A 222 -17.06 1.62 -6.79
C ILE A 222 -17.88 2.82 -6.30
N VAL A 223 -18.90 2.58 -5.47
CA VAL A 223 -19.74 3.64 -4.90
C VAL A 223 -18.90 4.63 -4.10
N LYS A 224 -18.04 4.12 -3.19
CA LYS A 224 -17.16 4.98 -2.40
C LYS A 224 -16.23 5.82 -3.26
N LYS A 225 -15.63 5.24 -4.30
CA LYS A 225 -14.75 5.97 -5.23
C LYS A 225 -15.50 7.00 -6.06
N SER A 226 -16.72 6.69 -6.46
CA SER A 226 -17.61 7.63 -7.14
C SER A 226 -17.97 8.82 -6.24
N GLU A 227 -18.30 8.58 -4.97
CA GLU A 227 -18.57 9.65 -3.99
C GLU A 227 -17.34 10.53 -3.73
N GLU A 228 -16.15 9.93 -3.59
CA GLU A 228 -14.89 10.66 -3.42
C GLU A 228 -14.63 11.57 -4.63
N ALA A 229 -14.78 11.05 -5.84
CA ALA A 229 -14.62 11.80 -7.07
C ALA A 229 -15.65 12.95 -7.20
N TYR A 230 -16.90 12.67 -6.88
CA TYR A 230 -17.97 13.69 -6.90
C TYR A 230 -17.70 14.83 -5.91
N LYS A 231 -17.26 14.50 -4.69
CA LYS A 231 -16.89 15.52 -3.68
C LYS A 231 -15.70 16.38 -4.15
N HIS A 232 -14.71 15.81 -4.79
CA HIS A 232 -13.59 16.57 -5.37
C HIS A 232 -14.07 17.55 -6.44
N ILE A 233 -14.86 17.09 -7.39
CA ILE A 233 -15.43 17.94 -8.45
C ILE A 233 -16.26 19.08 -7.84
N GLN A 234 -17.09 18.78 -6.85
CA GLN A 234 -17.93 19.78 -6.19
C GLN A 234 -17.10 20.83 -5.45
N GLN A 235 -16.00 20.40 -4.79
CA GLN A 235 -15.09 21.33 -4.12
C GLN A 235 -14.36 22.25 -5.12
N GLU A 236 -13.87 21.71 -6.24
CA GLU A 236 -13.25 22.52 -7.30
C GLU A 236 -14.23 23.55 -7.87
N PHE A 237 -15.48 23.15 -8.15
CA PHE A 237 -16.49 24.08 -8.64
C PHE A 237 -16.79 25.19 -7.63
N THR A 238 -16.98 24.84 -6.34
CA THR A 238 -17.26 25.80 -5.29
C THR A 238 -16.10 26.77 -5.09
N GLN A 239 -14.87 26.29 -5.11
CA GLN A 239 -13.68 27.12 -4.96
C GLN A 239 -13.55 28.11 -6.14
N THR A 240 -13.74 27.64 -7.37
CA THR A 240 -13.66 28.48 -8.58
C THR A 240 -14.75 29.56 -8.61
N VAL A 241 -15.96 29.25 -8.18
CA VAL A 241 -17.05 30.23 -8.09
C VAL A 241 -16.71 31.29 -7.06
N THR A 242 -16.26 30.90 -5.87
CA THR A 242 -15.89 31.83 -4.77
C THR A 242 -14.72 32.72 -5.17
N GLU A 243 -13.68 32.19 -5.83
CA GLU A 243 -12.56 33.01 -6.33
C GLU A 243 -13.00 34.05 -7.36
N ASN A 244 -13.88 33.68 -8.28
CA ASN A 244 -14.42 34.62 -9.28
C ASN A 244 -15.29 35.73 -8.65
N GLU A 245 -16.14 35.36 -7.67
CA GLU A 245 -16.95 36.37 -6.94
C GLU A 245 -16.05 37.35 -6.16
N ILE A 246 -15.04 36.90 -5.46
CA ILE A 246 -14.07 37.74 -4.75
C ILE A 246 -13.33 38.67 -5.75
N LEU A 247 -12.93 38.14 -6.89
CA LEU A 247 -12.24 38.92 -7.93
C LEU A 247 -13.13 40.05 -8.50
N GLU A 248 -14.41 39.79 -8.72
CA GLU A 248 -15.37 40.79 -9.17
C GLU A 248 -15.65 41.87 -8.13
N GLU A 249 -15.77 41.48 -6.84
CA GLU A 249 -15.89 42.43 -5.73
C GLU A 249 -14.64 43.32 -5.60
N LEU A 250 -13.44 42.76 -5.70
CA LEU A 250 -12.20 43.51 -5.68
C LEU A 250 -12.09 44.51 -6.82
N LYS A 251 -12.52 44.14 -8.04
CA LYS A 251 -12.57 45.05 -9.19
C LYS A 251 -13.56 46.22 -8.97
N ALA A 252 -14.73 45.92 -8.37
CA ALA A 252 -15.73 46.92 -8.04
C ALA A 252 -15.22 47.94 -7.00
N ILE A 253 -14.58 47.45 -5.96
CA ILE A 253 -13.95 48.26 -4.89
C ILE A 253 -12.86 49.16 -5.49
N LYS A 254 -11.96 48.61 -6.32
CA LYS A 254 -10.88 49.36 -6.96
C LYS A 254 -11.47 50.52 -7.83
N LYS A 255 -12.50 50.24 -8.63
CA LYS A 255 -13.15 51.28 -9.45
C LYS A 255 -13.79 52.36 -8.59
N THR A 256 -14.36 52.02 -7.44
CA THR A 256 -14.96 52.98 -6.52
C THR A 256 -13.87 53.87 -5.88
N MET A 257 -12.74 53.29 -5.50
CA MET A 257 -11.60 54.05 -4.99
C MET A 257 -11.03 55.04 -6.01
N GLU A 258 -10.82 54.61 -7.25
CA GLU A 258 -10.36 55.48 -8.33
C GLU A 258 -11.33 56.67 -8.59
N ASN A 259 -12.63 56.41 -8.48
CA ASN A 259 -13.64 57.50 -8.60
C ASN A 259 -13.60 58.46 -7.42
N LEU A 260 -13.39 57.98 -6.21
CA LEU A 260 -13.24 58.82 -5.02
C LEU A 260 -11.98 59.69 -5.07
N GLU A 261 -10.86 59.12 -5.50
CA GLU A 261 -9.61 59.85 -5.70
C GLU A 261 -9.79 61.03 -6.71
N LYS A 262 -10.45 60.75 -7.85
CA LYS A 262 -10.77 61.77 -8.85
C LYS A 262 -11.66 62.90 -8.28
N ARG A 263 -12.61 62.55 -7.41
CA ARG A 263 -13.51 63.52 -6.77
C ARG A 263 -12.75 64.38 -5.74
N ILE A 264 -11.89 63.77 -4.99
CA ILE A 264 -11.04 64.47 -3.99
C ILE A 264 -10.06 65.40 -4.68
N SER A 265 -9.42 64.98 -5.76
CA SER A 265 -8.50 65.84 -6.53
C SER A 265 -9.23 67.07 -7.14
N ARG A 266 -10.41 66.88 -7.70
CA ARG A 266 -11.24 67.96 -8.25
C ARG A 266 -11.70 68.96 -7.17
N ASN A 267 -12.16 68.47 -6.01
CA ASN A 267 -12.53 69.37 -4.90
C ASN A 267 -11.34 70.13 -4.31
N ARG A 268 -10.14 69.57 -4.42
CA ARG A 268 -8.90 70.24 -3.97
C ARG A 268 -8.50 71.38 -4.92
N GLU A 269 -8.69 71.23 -6.20
CA GLU A 269 -8.47 72.26 -7.22
C GLU A 269 -9.49 73.40 -7.12
N GLU A 270 -10.76 73.08 -6.84
CA GLU A 270 -11.82 74.10 -6.66
C GLU A 270 -11.71 74.91 -5.38
N ASN A 271 -11.02 74.41 -4.34
CA ASN A 271 -10.77 75.15 -3.08
C ASN A 271 -9.49 75.99 -3.07
N ILE A 272 -8.68 76.00 -4.14
CA ILE A 272 -7.44 76.74 -4.26
C ILE A 272 -7.61 77.97 -5.23
N THR A 273 -8.72 78.04 -5.95
CA THR A 273 -9.11 79.20 -6.78
C THR A 273 -10.11 80.06 -6.05
#